data_993eab34122f78177785d2fab2f547ed
#
_entry.id   993eab34122f78177785d2fab2f547ed
#
_cell.length_a   1.000
_cell.length_b   1.000
_cell.length_c   1.000
_cell.angle_alpha   90.00
_cell.angle_beta   90.00
_cell.angle_gamma   90.00
#
_symmetry.space_group_name_H-M   'P 1'
#
loop_
_entity.id
_entity.type
_entity.pdbx_description
1 polymer ?
#
loop_
_entity_poly.entity_id
_entity_poly.type
_entity_poly.pdbx_seq_one_letter_code
_entity_poly.pdbx_strand_id
1 'polypeptide(L)'
;AAKIANILLSQNDAKGPISQSTQLVALTRLTPTSEKVGWGRPSYDNLPGPSPLLESGSKIFATGIYAHAPSLHQYKLNKKWSKLEGSVGLAAGKSGSVRFEVKGDGKSLWKSPVIKEGQLKTFSLNIKTIMSLQLITETTSDGAASDWGLWLEPTLKR
;
A
#
# COMPACT_ATOMS: atom_id res chain seq x y z
N ALA A 1 0.36 6.48 18.39
CA ALA A 1 1.82 6.63 18.57
C ALA A 1 2.49 5.28 18.75
N ALA A 2 2.02 4.44 19.67
CA ALA A 2 2.64 3.13 19.92
C ALA A 2 2.59 2.22 18.68
N LYS A 3 1.51 2.24 17.93
CA LYS A 3 1.37 1.44 16.72
C LYS A 3 2.39 1.85 15.65
N ILE A 4 2.59 3.14 15.45
CA ILE A 4 3.57 3.67 14.49
C ILE A 4 4.98 3.30 14.91
N ALA A 5 5.31 3.44 16.20
CA ALA A 5 6.62 3.09 16.73
C ALA A 5 6.93 1.60 16.51
N ASN A 6 5.98 0.71 16.73
CA ASN A 6 6.17 -0.73 16.51
C ASN A 6 6.41 -1.05 15.03
N ILE A 7 5.71 -0.38 14.13
CA ILE A 7 5.90 -0.57 12.70
C ILE A 7 7.28 -0.07 12.27
N LEU A 8 7.73 1.08 12.78
CA LEU A 8 9.05 1.61 12.49
C LEU A 8 10.16 0.68 12.99
N LEU A 9 10.03 0.12 14.19
CA LEU A 9 10.97 -0.85 14.72
C LEU A 9 11.04 -2.11 13.88
N SER A 10 9.89 -2.61 13.44
CA SER A 10 9.82 -3.74 12.51
C SER A 10 10.58 -3.48 11.21
N GLN A 11 10.51 -2.26 10.72
CA GLN A 11 11.20 -1.90 9.48
C GLN A 11 12.70 -1.72 9.68
N ASN A 12 13.12 -1.20 10.81
CA ASN A 12 14.53 -1.04 11.12
C ASN A 12 15.23 -2.39 11.27
N ASP A 13 14.51 -3.39 11.78
CA ASP A 13 15.00 -4.77 11.82
C ASP A 13 14.92 -5.45 10.46
N ALA A 14 14.63 -4.73 9.50
CA ALA A 14 13.83 -5.06 8.45
C ALA A 14 14.47 -5.83 7.37
N LYS A 15 14.72 -6.44 6.89
CA LYS A 15 15.08 -7.12 5.65
C LYS A 15 15.59 -8.53 5.94
N GLY A 16 15.47 -8.94 7.20
CA GLY A 16 15.71 -10.33 7.55
C GLY A 16 14.48 -11.21 7.25
N PRO A 17 14.62 -12.54 7.35
CA PRO A 17 13.50 -13.45 7.20
C PRO A 17 12.39 -13.16 8.21
N ILE A 18 11.14 -13.28 7.77
CA ILE A 18 9.98 -13.12 8.67
C ILE A 18 9.75 -14.46 9.36
N SER A 19 9.78 -14.45 10.69
CA SER A 19 9.51 -15.64 11.48
C SER A 19 8.10 -16.17 11.25
N GLN A 20 7.94 -17.48 11.26
CA GLN A 20 6.61 -18.10 11.16
C GLN A 20 5.73 -17.78 12.37
N SER A 21 6.31 -17.40 13.50
CA SER A 21 5.55 -16.97 14.68
C SER A 21 5.11 -15.51 14.63
N THR A 22 5.57 -14.74 13.66
CA THR A 22 5.17 -13.33 13.51
C THR A 22 3.69 -13.26 13.17
N GLN A 23 2.91 -12.55 14.01
CA GLN A 23 1.47 -12.43 13.86
C GLN A 23 1.07 -11.22 13.03
N LEU A 24 1.90 -10.19 12.99
CA LEU A 24 1.61 -8.91 12.36
C LEU A 24 2.86 -8.40 11.65
N VAL A 25 2.74 -8.02 10.39
CA VAL A 25 3.88 -7.48 9.64
C VAL A 25 3.39 -6.42 8.65
N ALA A 26 4.18 -5.34 8.51
CA ALA A 26 3.94 -4.38 7.44
C ALA A 26 4.17 -5.05 6.08
N LEU A 27 3.25 -4.86 5.14
CA LEU A 27 3.39 -5.45 3.79
C LEU A 27 4.70 -5.00 3.13
N THR A 28 5.17 -3.80 3.44
CA THR A 28 6.41 -3.26 2.88
C THR A 28 7.67 -4.01 3.31
N ARG A 29 7.57 -4.92 4.28
CA ARG A 29 8.68 -5.84 4.60
C ARG A 29 8.82 -6.98 3.62
N LEU A 30 7.78 -7.30 2.88
CA LEU A 30 7.84 -8.33 1.85
C LEU A 30 8.42 -7.74 0.57
N THR A 31 9.15 -8.56 -0.18
CA THR A 31 9.63 -8.17 -1.50
C THR A 31 8.53 -8.47 -2.52
N PRO A 32 8.07 -7.49 -3.29
CA PRO A 32 7.08 -7.76 -4.32
C PRO A 32 7.67 -8.65 -5.42
N THR A 33 6.83 -9.48 -6.01
CA THR A 33 7.21 -10.30 -7.18
C THR A 33 7.15 -9.47 -8.46
N SER A 34 6.39 -8.38 -8.46
CA SER A 34 6.29 -7.44 -9.57
C SER A 34 5.92 -6.08 -9.01
N GLU A 35 6.51 -5.03 -9.59
CA GLU A 35 6.20 -3.65 -9.21
C GLU A 35 6.30 -2.74 -10.42
N LYS A 36 5.34 -1.82 -10.55
CA LYS A 36 5.31 -0.84 -11.62
C LYS A 36 4.54 0.38 -11.16
N VAL A 37 5.09 1.56 -11.44
CA VAL A 37 4.43 2.84 -11.15
C VAL A 37 4.34 3.68 -12.41
N GLY A 38 3.34 4.53 -12.47
CA GLY A 38 3.08 5.37 -13.64
C GLY A 38 4.02 6.54 -13.79
N TRP A 39 4.69 6.95 -12.73
CA TRP A 39 5.66 8.03 -12.74
C TRP A 39 6.70 7.84 -11.65
N GLY A 40 7.92 8.25 -11.92
CA GLY A 40 9.01 8.09 -10.96
C GLY A 40 9.46 6.64 -10.85
N ARG A 41 9.87 6.26 -9.66
CA ARG A 41 10.37 4.91 -9.35
C ARG A 41 9.59 4.31 -8.19
N PRO A 42 9.51 2.98 -8.10
CA PRO A 42 8.94 2.34 -6.93
C PRO A 42 9.61 2.82 -5.65
N SER A 43 8.82 3.13 -4.65
CA SER A 43 9.32 3.59 -3.35
C SER A 43 8.45 3.03 -2.24
N TYR A 44 9.09 2.64 -1.15
CA TYR A 44 8.42 2.04 0.00
C TYR A 44 8.80 2.82 1.25
N ASP A 45 7.79 3.13 2.06
CA ASP A 45 7.92 3.86 3.32
C ASP A 45 8.39 5.31 3.15
N ASN A 46 8.51 5.76 1.91
CA ASN A 46 8.79 7.15 1.57
C ASN A 46 8.30 7.43 0.15
N LEU A 47 8.29 8.71 -0.21
CA LEU A 47 7.98 9.15 -1.57
C LEU A 47 9.27 9.42 -2.34
N PRO A 48 9.26 9.25 -3.66
CA PRO A 48 10.37 9.73 -4.49
C PRO A 48 10.39 11.26 -4.48
N GLY A 49 11.60 11.84 -4.54
CA GLY A 49 11.77 13.28 -4.60
C GLY A 49 12.15 13.92 -3.27
N PRO A 50 12.12 15.27 -3.19
CA PRO A 50 12.67 16.00 -2.06
C PRO A 50 11.78 16.01 -0.81
N SER A 51 10.52 15.62 -0.91
CA SER A 51 9.58 15.58 0.22
C SER A 51 9.17 14.14 0.49
N PRO A 52 9.98 13.38 1.25
CA PRO A 52 9.80 11.93 1.33
C PRO A 52 8.69 11.44 2.24
N LEU A 53 8.07 12.30 3.05
CA LEU A 53 7.09 11.87 4.03
C LEU A 53 5.81 11.35 3.38
N LEU A 54 5.30 10.24 3.91
CA LEU A 54 4.00 9.70 3.53
C LEU A 54 2.90 10.47 4.26
N GLU A 55 2.51 11.60 3.70
CA GLU A 55 1.44 12.43 4.24
C GLU A 55 0.22 12.36 3.35
N SER A 56 -0.95 12.12 3.94
CA SER A 56 -2.21 12.04 3.23
C SER A 56 -3.35 12.32 4.21
N GLY A 57 -4.35 13.09 3.77
CA GLY A 57 -5.50 13.39 4.61
C GLY A 57 -5.12 14.05 5.94
N SER A 58 -4.11 14.91 5.96
CA SER A 58 -3.59 15.59 7.16
C SER A 58 -2.97 14.66 8.19
N LYS A 59 -2.54 13.47 7.77
CA LYS A 59 -1.88 12.48 8.63
C LYS A 59 -0.56 12.07 8.01
N ILE A 60 0.41 11.71 8.85
CA ILE A 60 1.71 11.16 8.46
C ILE A 60 1.72 9.68 8.80
N PHE A 61 2.18 8.86 7.86
CA PHE A 61 2.21 7.41 8.00
C PHE A 61 3.65 6.93 7.97
N ALA A 62 3.97 5.94 8.81
CA ALA A 62 5.31 5.38 8.89
C ALA A 62 5.62 4.42 7.75
N THR A 63 4.62 3.68 7.27
CA THR A 63 4.80 2.70 6.22
C THR A 63 3.81 2.95 5.10
N GLY A 64 4.21 2.58 3.88
CA GLY A 64 3.32 2.69 2.75
C GLY A 64 4.01 2.40 1.45
N ILE A 65 3.20 2.25 0.42
CA ILE A 65 3.66 1.97 -0.93
C ILE A 65 3.31 3.17 -1.81
N TYR A 66 4.32 3.78 -2.43
CA TYR A 66 4.10 4.78 -3.45
C TYR A 66 3.56 4.09 -4.69
N ALA A 67 2.36 4.46 -5.09
CA ALA A 67 1.63 3.79 -6.16
C ALA A 67 1.00 4.81 -7.13
N HIS A 68 1.86 5.62 -7.75
CA HIS A 68 1.40 6.58 -8.77
C HIS A 68 0.68 5.81 -9.88
N ALA A 69 -0.55 6.19 -10.17
CA ALA A 69 -1.35 5.51 -11.17
C ALA A 69 -0.79 5.73 -12.59
N PRO A 70 -0.92 4.77 -13.49
CA PRO A 70 -1.32 3.40 -13.23
C PRO A 70 -0.21 2.60 -12.55
N SER A 71 -0.56 1.84 -11.51
CA SER A 71 0.44 1.08 -10.77
C SER A 71 -0.03 -0.32 -10.47
N LEU A 72 0.94 -1.21 -10.28
CA LEU A 72 0.73 -2.60 -9.89
C LEU A 72 1.84 -3.01 -8.94
N HIS A 73 1.44 -3.58 -7.80
CA HIS A 73 2.35 -4.23 -6.87
C HIS A 73 1.81 -5.63 -6.59
N GLN A 74 2.62 -6.64 -6.83
CA GLN A 74 2.22 -8.02 -6.66
C GLN A 74 3.07 -8.71 -5.61
N TYR A 75 2.42 -9.49 -4.76
CA TYR A 75 3.07 -10.20 -3.66
C TYR A 75 2.63 -11.66 -3.65
N LYS A 76 3.58 -12.54 -3.37
CA LYS A 76 3.29 -13.96 -3.18
C LYS A 76 3.05 -14.20 -1.69
N LEU A 77 1.81 -14.53 -1.33
CA LEU A 77 1.41 -14.73 0.07
C LEU A 77 1.40 -16.18 0.50
N ASN A 78 1.22 -17.12 -0.42
CA ASN A 78 1.27 -18.57 -0.16
C ASN A 78 0.29 -19.03 0.92
N LYS A 79 -0.87 -18.37 1.04
CA LYS A 79 -1.90 -18.69 2.05
C LYS A 79 -1.39 -18.61 3.49
N LYS A 80 -0.35 -17.82 3.74
CA LYS A 80 0.26 -17.72 5.07
C LYS A 80 -0.37 -16.64 5.96
N TRP A 81 -1.20 -15.81 5.39
CA TRP A 81 -1.79 -14.66 6.10
C TRP A 81 -3.29 -14.71 6.03
N SER A 82 -3.96 -14.30 7.11
CA SER A 82 -5.41 -14.33 7.18
C SER A 82 -6.07 -13.01 6.83
N LYS A 83 -5.39 -11.88 7.04
CA LYS A 83 -6.01 -10.56 6.87
C LYS A 83 -5.01 -9.54 6.32
N LEU A 84 -5.51 -8.66 5.45
CA LEU A 84 -4.81 -7.46 5.00
C LEU A 84 -5.63 -6.25 5.39
N GLU A 85 -5.01 -5.33 6.13
CA GLU A 85 -5.65 -4.08 6.56
C GLU A 85 -4.78 -2.90 6.18
N GLY A 86 -5.40 -1.75 5.96
CA GLY A 86 -4.69 -0.51 5.67
C GLY A 86 -5.62 0.59 5.25
N SER A 87 -5.03 1.62 4.66
CA SER A 87 -5.76 2.77 4.12
C SER A 87 -5.20 3.13 2.76
N VAL A 88 -5.97 3.89 2.01
CA VAL A 88 -5.53 4.46 0.74
C VAL A 88 -5.81 5.95 0.72
N GLY A 89 -5.00 6.69 -0.01
CA GLY A 89 -5.17 8.13 -0.19
C GLY A 89 -4.21 8.65 -1.24
N LEU A 90 -4.26 9.96 -1.50
CA LEU A 90 -3.29 10.65 -2.33
C LEU A 90 -2.26 11.35 -1.46
N ALA A 91 -1.03 11.44 -1.95
CA ALA A 91 0.00 12.21 -1.28
C ALA A 91 -0.45 13.68 -1.14
N ALA A 92 -0.14 14.29 0.01
CA ALA A 92 -0.51 15.68 0.27
C ALA A 92 0.05 16.61 -0.80
N GLY A 93 -0.76 17.57 -1.22
CA GLY A 93 -0.39 18.52 -2.26
C GLY A 93 -0.56 18.01 -3.69
N LYS A 94 -1.02 16.78 -3.86
CA LYS A 94 -1.25 16.20 -5.19
C LYS A 94 -2.74 16.17 -5.49
N SER A 95 -3.15 16.86 -6.56
CA SER A 95 -4.55 17.11 -6.88
C SER A 95 -5.18 16.10 -7.83
N GLY A 96 -4.59 14.93 -7.99
CA GLY A 96 -5.11 13.88 -8.86
C GLY A 96 -6.38 13.22 -8.35
N SER A 97 -6.80 12.17 -9.03
CA SER A 97 -7.90 11.32 -8.61
C SER A 97 -7.64 9.90 -9.09
N VAL A 98 -7.81 8.93 -8.20
CA VAL A 98 -7.47 7.52 -8.48
C VAL A 98 -8.51 6.58 -7.91
N ARG A 99 -8.51 5.35 -8.41
CA ARG A 99 -9.20 4.21 -7.79
C ARG A 99 -8.16 3.18 -7.40
N PHE A 100 -8.40 2.57 -6.24
CA PHE A 100 -7.58 1.49 -5.72
C PHE A 100 -8.34 0.18 -5.81
N GLU A 101 -7.63 -0.89 -6.14
CA GLU A 101 -8.22 -2.23 -6.17
C GLU A 101 -7.25 -3.24 -5.58
N VAL A 102 -7.77 -4.18 -4.80
CA VAL A 102 -7.04 -5.34 -4.33
C VAL A 102 -7.59 -6.57 -5.01
N LYS A 103 -6.72 -7.33 -5.67
CA LYS A 103 -7.07 -8.62 -6.26
C LYS A 103 -6.34 -9.74 -5.52
N GLY A 104 -7.02 -10.85 -5.34
CA GLY A 104 -6.44 -12.08 -4.83
C GLY A 104 -6.67 -13.20 -5.82
N ASP A 105 -5.59 -13.84 -6.28
CA ASP A 105 -5.64 -14.91 -7.28
C ASP A 105 -6.48 -14.53 -8.51
N GLY A 106 -6.34 -13.28 -8.96
CA GLY A 106 -7.02 -12.76 -10.14
C GLY A 106 -8.44 -12.27 -9.91
N LYS A 107 -8.98 -12.39 -8.71
CA LYS A 107 -10.35 -11.94 -8.40
C LYS A 107 -10.32 -10.66 -7.58
N SER A 108 -11.23 -9.73 -7.88
CA SER A 108 -11.35 -8.50 -7.10
C SER A 108 -11.85 -8.81 -5.69
N LEU A 109 -11.07 -8.41 -4.69
CA LEU A 109 -11.46 -8.52 -3.29
C LEU A 109 -12.04 -7.22 -2.76
N TRP A 110 -11.60 -6.10 -3.33
CA TRP A 110 -12.02 -4.78 -2.88
C TRP A 110 -11.68 -3.73 -3.91
N LYS A 111 -12.58 -2.76 -4.07
CA LYS A 111 -12.36 -1.56 -4.88
C LYS A 111 -12.74 -0.34 -4.07
N SER A 112 -11.93 0.71 -4.14
CA SER A 112 -12.30 1.98 -3.55
C SER A 112 -13.23 2.76 -4.47
N PRO A 113 -13.97 3.74 -3.91
CA PRO A 113 -14.50 4.81 -4.76
C PRO A 113 -13.35 5.63 -5.34
N VAL A 114 -13.66 6.62 -6.17
CA VAL A 114 -12.67 7.60 -6.62
C VAL A 114 -12.15 8.34 -5.39
N ILE A 115 -10.82 8.36 -5.23
CA ILE A 115 -10.14 9.01 -4.11
C ILE A 115 -9.45 10.27 -4.62
N LYS A 116 -9.72 11.39 -3.98
CA LYS A 116 -9.10 12.68 -4.27
C LYS A 116 -8.25 13.13 -3.09
N GLU A 117 -7.46 14.17 -3.29
CA GLU A 117 -6.62 14.72 -2.22
C GLU A 117 -7.45 15.02 -0.97
N GLY A 118 -6.89 14.71 0.19
CA GLY A 118 -7.55 14.92 1.48
C GLY A 118 -8.46 13.78 1.92
N GLN A 119 -8.81 12.87 1.02
CA GLN A 119 -9.67 11.73 1.33
C GLN A 119 -8.84 10.52 1.71
N LEU A 120 -9.26 9.82 2.77
CA LEU A 120 -8.68 8.55 3.19
C LEU A 120 -9.78 7.51 3.22
N LYS A 121 -9.47 6.28 2.78
CA LYS A 121 -10.40 5.16 2.85
C LYS A 121 -9.67 3.98 3.47
N THR A 122 -10.25 3.38 4.50
CA THR A 122 -9.69 2.18 5.12
C THR A 122 -10.25 0.92 4.48
N PHE A 123 -9.48 -0.15 4.55
CA PHE A 123 -9.93 -1.47 4.11
C PHE A 123 -9.45 -2.55 5.08
N SER A 124 -10.19 -3.65 5.13
CA SER A 124 -9.85 -4.82 5.92
C SER A 124 -10.39 -6.04 5.17
N LEU A 125 -9.50 -6.93 4.74
CA LEU A 125 -9.83 -8.00 3.81
C LEU A 125 -9.38 -9.35 4.33
N ASN A 126 -10.24 -10.36 4.16
CA ASN A 126 -9.88 -11.75 4.39
C ASN A 126 -9.04 -12.25 3.21
N ILE A 127 -7.81 -12.66 3.49
CA ILE A 127 -6.89 -13.18 2.47
C ILE A 127 -6.39 -14.59 2.81
N LYS A 128 -7.10 -15.29 3.66
CA LYS A 128 -6.68 -16.59 4.20
C LYS A 128 -6.35 -17.62 3.11
N THR A 129 -7.07 -17.59 2.00
CA THR A 129 -6.90 -18.58 0.92
C THR A 129 -6.08 -18.02 -0.26
N ILE A 130 -5.51 -16.84 -0.14
CA ILE A 130 -4.88 -16.16 -1.26
C ILE A 130 -3.41 -16.56 -1.40
N MET A 131 -3.05 -17.00 -2.61
CA MET A 131 -1.68 -17.30 -3.00
C MET A 131 -0.96 -16.06 -3.49
N SER A 132 -1.60 -15.29 -4.38
CA SER A 132 -1.02 -14.11 -5.02
C SER A 132 -1.91 -12.90 -4.81
N LEU A 133 -1.34 -11.83 -4.30
CA LEU A 133 -2.02 -10.56 -4.02
C LEU A 133 -1.57 -9.51 -5.02
N GLN A 134 -2.51 -8.74 -5.56
CA GLN A 134 -2.21 -7.60 -6.40
C GLN A 134 -2.85 -6.35 -5.82
N LEU A 135 -2.05 -5.30 -5.69
CA LEU A 135 -2.51 -3.95 -5.34
C LEU A 135 -2.42 -3.09 -6.59
N ILE A 136 -3.57 -2.57 -7.03
CA ILE A 136 -3.68 -1.85 -8.29
C ILE A 136 -4.18 -0.44 -8.02
N THR A 137 -3.53 0.55 -8.65
CA THR A 137 -3.98 1.94 -8.61
C THR A 137 -4.25 2.37 -10.04
N GLU A 138 -5.45 2.84 -10.30
CA GLU A 138 -5.89 3.23 -11.64
C GLU A 138 -6.16 4.71 -11.73
N THR A 139 -5.88 5.29 -12.92
CA THR A 139 -6.28 6.66 -13.23
C THR A 139 -7.80 6.74 -13.37
N THR A 140 -8.31 7.95 -13.32
CA THR A 140 -9.72 8.22 -13.62
C THR A 140 -9.83 9.03 -14.91
N SER A 141 -11.01 9.56 -15.20
CA SER A 141 -11.26 10.27 -16.45
C SER A 141 -10.42 11.54 -16.66
N ASP A 142 -9.77 12.06 -15.59
CA ASP A 142 -8.91 13.24 -15.70
C ASP A 142 -7.45 12.93 -16.05
N GLY A 143 -7.13 11.66 -16.32
CA GLY A 143 -5.79 11.24 -16.70
C GLY A 143 -4.89 10.95 -15.49
N ALA A 144 -3.58 10.82 -15.74
CA ALA A 144 -2.63 10.37 -14.73
C ALA A 144 -1.89 11.50 -14.01
N ALA A 145 -2.07 12.75 -14.42
CA ALA A 145 -1.36 13.88 -13.80
C ALA A 145 -1.69 13.98 -12.31
N SER A 146 -0.66 14.09 -11.48
CA SER A 146 -0.77 14.20 -10.01
C SER A 146 -1.44 13.01 -9.32
N ASP A 147 -1.50 11.86 -9.97
CA ASP A 147 -2.13 10.64 -9.42
C ASP A 147 -1.19 9.89 -8.45
N TRP A 148 -0.70 10.59 -7.45
CA TRP A 148 0.21 10.06 -6.43
C TRP A 148 -0.55 9.22 -5.40
N GLY A 149 -1.01 8.05 -5.84
CA GLY A 149 -1.70 7.11 -4.96
C GLY A 149 -0.77 6.50 -3.93
N LEU A 150 -1.29 6.27 -2.73
CA LEU A 150 -0.54 5.66 -1.62
C LEU A 150 -1.36 4.55 -1.01
N TRP A 151 -0.71 3.40 -0.81
CA TRP A 151 -1.20 2.36 0.08
C TRP A 151 -0.56 2.60 1.43
N LEU A 152 -1.36 2.95 2.44
CA LEU A 152 -0.90 3.48 3.72
C LEU A 152 -1.04 2.44 4.82
N GLU A 153 0.05 2.14 5.50
CA GLU A 153 0.15 1.14 6.56
C GLU A 153 -0.49 -0.19 6.18
N PRO A 154 -0.24 -0.71 4.96
CA PRO A 154 -0.77 -2.01 4.60
C PRO A 154 -0.12 -3.08 5.49
N THR A 155 -0.96 -3.82 6.22
CA THR A 155 -0.50 -4.71 7.28
C THR A 155 -1.10 -6.09 7.10
N LEU A 156 -0.25 -7.10 7.17
CA LEU A 156 -0.64 -8.50 7.12
C LEU A 156 -0.77 -9.05 8.53
N LYS A 157 -1.83 -9.81 8.76
CA LYS A 157 -2.05 -10.55 10.02
C LYS A 157 -2.12 -12.05 9.70
N ARG A 158 -1.51 -12.86 10.58
CA ARG A 158 -1.64 -14.31 10.47
C ARG A 158 -2.99 -14.81 10.93
#